data_cddb619c404a0a6dbe793f6a02fb52bf
#
_entry.id   cddb619c404a0a6dbe793f6a02fb52bf
#
_cell.length_a   1.000
_cell.length_b   1.000
_cell.length_c   1.000
_cell.angle_alpha   90.00
_cell.angle_beta   90.00
_cell.angle_gamma   90.00
#
_symmetry.space_group_name_H-M   'P 1'
#
loop_
_entity.id
_entity.type
_entity.pdbx_description
1 polymer ?
#
loop_
_entity_poly.entity_id
_entity_poly.type
_entity_poly.pdbx_seq_one_letter_code
_entity_poly.pdbx_strand_id
1 'polypeptide(L)'
;MKNKNEPVADAIYRARCLKTLKGLGLPTDGWICEWIEDADEPEEVCELCGCSRVRFLHHMRHPAVADSIAVGCLCDGIMSGDELGAVAREREARNQAKRKQNFIHGEWRPEFVGVHATR
;
A
#
# COMPACT_ATOMS: atom_id res chain seq x y z
N MET A 1 12.43 -11.22 17.54
CA MET A 1 13.02 -11.50 16.27
C MET A 1 12.08 -11.21 15.12
N LYS A 2 12.59 -10.63 14.05
CA LYS A 2 11.74 -10.28 12.95
C LYS A 2 11.36 -11.45 12.09
N ASN A 3 10.15 -11.46 11.62
CA ASN A 3 9.69 -12.43 10.67
C ASN A 3 10.12 -11.96 9.29
N LYS A 4 10.85 -12.77 8.56
CA LYS A 4 11.36 -12.39 7.27
C LYS A 4 10.28 -12.16 6.24
N ASN A 5 9.11 -12.73 6.45
CA ASN A 5 8.03 -12.58 5.49
C ASN A 5 7.19 -11.34 5.71
N GLU A 6 7.50 -10.58 6.73
CA GLU A 6 6.72 -9.38 7.02
C GLU A 6 7.58 -8.14 6.86
N PRO A 7 7.15 -7.18 6.04
CA PRO A 7 7.91 -5.95 5.85
C PRO A 7 7.75 -5.05 7.07
N VAL A 8 8.74 -5.10 7.94
CA VAL A 8 8.76 -4.29 9.14
C VAL A 8 9.94 -3.33 9.05
N ALA A 9 9.69 -2.07 9.31
CA ALA A 9 10.73 -1.06 9.25
C ALA A 9 11.71 -1.22 10.41
N ASP A 10 13.00 -1.16 10.13
CA ASP A 10 13.99 -1.16 11.20
C ASP A 10 14.14 0.25 11.75
N ALA A 11 14.92 0.39 12.81
CA ALA A 11 15.06 1.66 13.54
C ALA A 11 15.66 2.75 12.65
N ILE A 12 16.59 2.41 11.80
CA ILE A 12 17.26 3.38 10.94
C ILE A 12 16.30 3.89 9.88
N TYR A 13 15.57 2.99 9.28
CA TYR A 13 14.60 3.36 8.25
C TYR A 13 13.50 4.23 8.85
N ARG A 14 13.01 3.85 10.02
CA ARG A 14 11.98 4.61 10.73
C ARG A 14 12.47 6.02 11.05
N ALA A 15 13.68 6.13 11.57
CA ALA A 15 14.23 7.43 11.93
C ALA A 15 14.39 8.32 10.70
N ARG A 16 14.77 7.73 9.58
CA ARG A 16 14.93 8.48 8.33
C ARG A 16 13.59 9.01 7.84
N CYS A 17 12.56 8.19 7.89
CA CYS A 17 11.23 8.61 7.46
C CYS A 17 10.68 9.73 8.36
N LEU A 18 10.86 9.59 9.66
CA LEU A 18 10.41 10.63 10.59
C LEU A 18 11.14 11.94 10.37
N LYS A 19 12.42 11.85 10.07
CA LYS A 19 13.22 13.04 9.79
C LYS A 19 12.72 13.72 8.51
N THR A 20 12.39 12.93 7.51
CA THR A 20 11.86 13.48 6.26
C THR A 20 10.53 14.19 6.49
N LEU A 21 9.64 13.58 7.26
CA LEU A 21 8.35 14.21 7.57
C LEU A 21 8.57 15.53 8.28
N LYS A 22 9.44 15.56 9.28
CA LYS A 22 9.74 16.79 10.01
C LYS A 22 10.33 17.85 9.09
N GLY A 23 11.21 17.43 8.21
CA GLY A 23 11.84 18.37 7.29
C GLY A 23 10.86 19.00 6.32
N LEU A 24 9.79 18.30 6.00
CA LEU A 24 8.75 18.80 5.12
C LEU A 24 7.66 19.57 5.89
N GLY A 25 7.79 19.66 7.20
CA GLY A 25 6.79 20.34 8.00
C GLY A 25 5.52 19.53 8.17
N LEU A 26 5.62 18.22 8.03
CA LEU A 26 4.45 17.34 8.11
C LEU A 26 4.39 16.62 9.45
N PRO A 27 3.19 16.24 9.91
CA PRO A 27 3.07 15.47 11.14
C PRO A 27 3.82 14.15 11.05
N THR A 28 4.33 13.69 12.18
CA THR A 28 5.06 12.43 12.22
C THR A 28 4.19 11.24 12.61
N ASP A 29 2.95 11.48 12.98
CA ASP A 29 2.02 10.40 13.30
C ASP A 29 0.60 10.89 13.06
N GLY A 30 -0.36 10.02 13.32
CA GLY A 30 -1.76 10.38 13.15
C GLY A 30 -2.27 10.27 11.73
N TRP A 31 -1.48 9.74 10.84
CA TRP A 31 -1.90 9.54 9.46
C TRP A 31 -2.81 8.32 9.35
N ILE A 32 -3.70 8.37 8.39
CA ILE A 32 -4.64 7.28 8.14
C ILE A 32 -4.54 6.91 6.68
N CYS A 33 -4.50 5.60 6.41
CA CYS A 33 -4.51 5.11 5.03
C CYS A 33 -5.95 5.18 4.54
N GLU A 34 -6.19 6.01 3.54
CA GLU A 34 -7.52 6.21 3.03
C GLU A 34 -7.91 5.11 2.04
N TRP A 35 -6.97 4.73 1.20
CA TRP A 35 -7.18 3.65 0.24
C TRP A 35 -5.83 3.25 -0.33
N ILE A 36 -5.82 2.11 -1.01
CA ILE A 36 -4.59 1.60 -1.62
C ILE A 36 -4.81 1.49 -3.11
N GLU A 37 -3.92 2.13 -3.86
CA GLU A 37 -3.97 2.12 -5.30
C GLU A 37 -3.08 1.00 -5.84
N ASP A 38 -3.63 0.19 -6.75
CA ASP A 38 -2.84 -0.82 -7.44
C ASP A 38 -2.42 -0.23 -8.78
N ALA A 39 -1.15 0.06 -8.92
CA ALA A 39 -0.61 0.65 -10.16
C ALA A 39 -0.32 -0.40 -11.23
N ASP A 40 -0.61 -1.66 -10.94
CA ASP A 40 -0.42 -2.79 -11.85
C ASP A 40 1.04 -3.20 -12.02
N GLU A 41 1.96 -2.28 -12.01
CA GLU A 41 3.38 -2.56 -12.15
C GLU A 41 4.16 -1.92 -11.03
N PRO A 42 5.25 -2.54 -10.56
CA PRO A 42 6.03 -1.97 -9.46
C PRO A 42 6.95 -0.86 -9.97
N GLU A 43 6.35 0.21 -10.46
CA GLU A 43 7.10 1.32 -11.04
C GLU A 43 6.81 2.67 -10.40
N GLU A 44 5.94 2.70 -9.40
CA GLU A 44 5.60 3.97 -8.77
C GLU A 44 6.61 4.33 -7.69
N VAL A 45 6.63 5.59 -7.31
CA VAL A 45 7.57 6.10 -6.34
C VAL A 45 6.87 6.45 -5.04
N CYS A 46 7.42 5.98 -3.93
CA CYS A 46 6.93 6.36 -2.61
C CYS A 46 7.32 7.82 -2.36
N GLU A 47 6.34 8.64 -2.03
CA GLU A 47 6.60 10.08 -1.87
C GLU A 47 7.38 10.40 -0.60
N LEU A 48 7.47 9.45 0.33
CA LEU A 48 8.20 9.71 1.55
C LEU A 48 9.64 9.21 1.49
N CYS A 49 9.86 7.95 1.13
CA CYS A 49 11.20 7.38 1.16
C CYS A 49 11.88 7.34 -0.20
N GLY A 50 11.14 7.60 -1.27
CA GLY A 50 11.73 7.62 -2.60
C GLY A 50 11.93 6.27 -3.25
N CYS A 51 11.45 5.20 -2.63
CA CYS A 51 11.55 3.89 -3.25
C CYS A 51 10.79 3.89 -4.56
N SER A 52 11.42 3.44 -5.63
CA SER A 52 10.85 3.53 -6.97
C SER A 52 10.31 2.20 -7.49
N ARG A 53 10.06 1.26 -6.61
CA ARG A 53 9.55 -0.05 -7.01
C ARG A 53 8.27 -0.38 -6.28
N VAL A 54 7.38 0.60 -6.19
CA VAL A 54 6.14 0.44 -5.46
C VAL A 54 5.02 0.13 -6.43
N ARG A 55 4.29 -0.93 -6.17
CA ARG A 55 3.10 -1.26 -6.95
C ARG A 55 1.84 -0.83 -6.24
N PHE A 56 1.79 -1.04 -4.94
CA PHE A 56 0.61 -0.67 -4.15
C PHE A 56 0.90 0.62 -3.39
N LEU A 57 0.22 1.69 -3.78
CA LEU A 57 0.41 2.99 -3.16
C LEU A 57 -0.65 3.21 -2.09
N HIS A 58 -0.19 3.42 -0.87
CA HIS A 58 -1.06 3.70 0.26
C HIS A 58 -1.29 5.20 0.31
N HIS A 59 -2.51 5.63 0.05
CA HIS A 59 -2.83 7.05 0.06
C HIS A 59 -3.16 7.49 1.47
N MET A 60 -2.24 8.25 2.05
CA MET A 60 -2.30 8.64 3.46
C MET A 60 -2.91 10.00 3.61
N ARG A 61 -3.69 10.16 4.68
CA ARG A 61 -4.40 11.40 4.92
C ARG A 61 -4.25 11.81 6.38
N HIS A 62 -4.21 13.11 6.63
CA HIS A 62 -4.07 13.64 7.98
C HIS A 62 -4.94 14.89 8.11
N PRO A 63 -5.65 15.04 9.23
CA PRO A 63 -6.55 16.20 9.38
C PRO A 63 -5.86 17.55 9.29
N ALA A 64 -4.57 17.61 9.65
CA ALA A 64 -3.82 18.85 9.64
C ALA A 64 -3.16 19.14 8.29
N VAL A 65 -3.34 18.27 7.29
CA VAL A 65 -2.66 18.41 6.00
C VAL A 65 -3.72 18.42 4.90
N ALA A 66 -3.60 19.37 3.99
CA ALA A 66 -4.61 19.52 2.94
C ALA A 66 -4.56 18.40 1.91
N ASP A 67 -3.36 17.99 1.52
CA ASP A 67 -3.20 17.01 0.46
C ASP A 67 -2.84 15.64 1.01
N SER A 68 -3.24 14.59 0.30
CA SER A 68 -2.84 13.25 0.66
C SER A 68 -1.45 12.96 0.09
N ILE A 69 -0.78 11.96 0.66
CA ILE A 69 0.54 11.55 0.23
C ILE A 69 0.50 10.05 -0.08
N ALA A 70 1.05 9.67 -1.21
CA ALA A 70 1.06 8.27 -1.64
C ALA A 70 2.41 7.64 -1.28
N VAL A 71 2.38 6.61 -0.46
CA VAL A 71 3.59 5.98 0.06
C VAL A 71 3.51 4.46 -0.02
N GLY A 72 4.64 3.80 0.19
CA GLY A 72 4.67 2.35 0.25
C GLY A 72 4.21 1.84 1.61
N CYS A 73 4.16 0.52 1.73
CA CYS A 73 3.63 -0.13 2.93
C CYS A 73 4.43 0.19 4.18
N LEU A 74 5.76 0.17 4.09
CA LEU A 74 6.58 0.46 5.27
C LEU A 74 6.36 1.88 5.77
N CYS A 75 6.27 2.83 4.85
CA CYS A 75 6.05 4.22 5.23
C CYS A 75 4.65 4.41 5.83
N ASP A 76 3.64 3.71 5.31
CA ASP A 76 2.31 3.72 5.91
C ASP A 76 2.40 3.28 7.37
N GLY A 77 3.11 2.18 7.62
CA GLY A 77 3.23 1.67 8.99
C GLY A 77 3.85 2.68 9.93
N ILE A 78 4.82 3.44 9.45
CA ILE A 78 5.47 4.46 10.25
C ILE A 78 4.54 5.64 10.46
N MET A 79 3.90 6.11 9.41
CA MET A 79 3.04 7.29 9.48
C MET A 79 1.78 7.04 10.31
N SER A 80 1.20 5.86 10.17
CA SER A 80 -0.02 5.53 10.90
C SER A 80 0.27 4.97 12.28
N GLY A 81 1.51 4.56 12.53
CA GLY A 81 1.85 3.91 13.79
C GLY A 81 1.31 2.50 13.89
N ASP A 82 0.95 1.89 12.75
CA ASP A 82 0.30 0.58 12.74
C ASP A 82 0.89 -0.26 11.61
N GLU A 83 2.06 -0.82 11.87
CA GLU A 83 2.76 -1.58 10.84
C GLU A 83 2.02 -2.85 10.44
N LEU A 84 1.42 -3.52 11.41
CA LEU A 84 0.67 -4.74 11.09
C LEU A 84 -0.58 -4.42 10.30
N GLY A 85 -1.23 -3.32 10.61
CA GLY A 85 -2.40 -2.90 9.86
C GLY A 85 -2.04 -2.52 8.43
N ALA A 86 -0.90 -1.86 8.24
CA ALA A 86 -0.45 -1.51 6.90
C ALA A 86 -0.21 -2.77 6.06
N VAL A 87 0.44 -3.77 6.64
CA VAL A 87 0.71 -5.03 5.96
C VAL A 87 -0.61 -5.74 5.63
N ALA A 88 -1.55 -5.73 6.55
CA ALA A 88 -2.83 -6.40 6.34
C ALA A 88 -3.62 -5.73 5.21
N ARG A 89 -3.60 -4.41 5.17
CA ARG A 89 -4.31 -3.66 4.12
C ARG A 89 -3.71 -3.95 2.75
N GLU A 90 -2.39 -4.00 2.66
CA GLU A 90 -1.76 -4.29 1.38
C GLU A 90 -2.01 -5.74 0.96
N ARG A 91 -2.01 -6.65 1.92
CA ARG A 91 -2.31 -8.06 1.62
C ARG A 91 -3.71 -8.19 1.03
N GLU A 92 -4.66 -7.45 1.57
CA GLU A 92 -6.02 -7.49 1.05
C GLU A 92 -6.09 -6.90 -0.35
N ALA A 93 -5.38 -5.80 -0.60
CA ALA A 93 -5.33 -5.21 -1.93
C ALA A 93 -4.69 -6.17 -2.93
N ARG A 94 -3.64 -6.86 -2.49
CA ARG A 94 -2.96 -7.83 -3.33
C ARG A 94 -3.87 -9.02 -3.66
N ASN A 95 -4.65 -9.45 -2.68
CA ASN A 95 -5.60 -10.55 -2.89
C ASN A 95 -6.71 -10.14 -3.84
N GLN A 96 -7.18 -8.92 -3.75
CA GLN A 96 -8.20 -8.43 -4.67
C GLN A 96 -7.68 -8.35 -6.10
N ALA A 97 -6.44 -7.91 -6.27
CA ALA A 97 -5.82 -7.85 -7.58
C ALA A 97 -5.68 -9.23 -8.18
N LYS A 98 -5.32 -10.21 -7.34
CA LYS A 98 -5.17 -11.57 -7.79
C LYS A 98 -6.49 -12.18 -8.22
N ARG A 99 -7.55 -11.95 -7.45
CA ARG A 99 -8.88 -12.45 -7.79
C ARG A 99 -9.37 -11.85 -9.10
N LYS A 100 -9.14 -10.55 -9.28
CA LYS A 100 -9.53 -9.87 -10.49
C LYS A 100 -8.81 -10.44 -11.70
N GLN A 101 -7.52 -10.69 -11.57
CA GLN A 101 -6.73 -11.22 -12.65
C GLN A 101 -7.17 -12.64 -13.00
N ASN A 102 -7.46 -13.47 -12.00
CA ASN A 102 -7.92 -14.81 -12.24
C ASN A 102 -9.24 -14.81 -12.97
N PHE A 103 -10.14 -13.92 -12.61
CA PHE A 103 -11.42 -13.82 -13.28
C PHE A 103 -11.23 -13.47 -14.74
N ILE A 104 -10.37 -12.53 -15.04
CA ILE A 104 -10.17 -12.06 -16.39
C ILE A 104 -9.45 -13.08 -17.25
N HIS A 105 -8.42 -13.70 -16.71
CA HIS A 105 -7.54 -14.55 -17.53
C HIS A 105 -7.70 -16.03 -17.32
N GLY A 106 -8.16 -16.45 -16.16
CA GLY A 106 -8.21 -17.86 -15.85
C GLY A 106 -9.59 -18.46 -15.82
N GLU A 107 -10.49 -17.74 -15.17
CA GLU A 107 -11.82 -18.28 -14.99
C GLU A 107 -12.78 -17.90 -16.08
N TRP A 108 -12.52 -16.82 -16.73
CA TRP A 108 -13.44 -16.31 -17.71
C TRP A 108 -13.40 -17.15 -18.98
N ARG A 109 -14.51 -17.69 -19.36
CA ARG A 109 -14.60 -18.48 -20.57
C ARG A 109 -15.87 -18.16 -21.29
N PRO A 110 -15.78 -17.77 -22.53
CA PRO A 110 -16.97 -17.43 -23.28
C PRO A 110 -17.93 -18.59 -23.43
N GLU A 111 -17.39 -19.76 -23.59
CA GLU A 111 -18.25 -20.90 -23.78
C GLU A 111 -18.98 -21.27 -22.52
N PHE A 112 -18.51 -20.70 -21.42
CA PHE A 112 -19.10 -21.00 -20.19
C PHE A 112 -20.28 -20.21 -19.92
N VAL A 113 -20.42 -19.26 -20.66
CA VAL A 113 -21.39 -18.44 -20.48
C VAL A 113 -22.61 -18.89 -20.50
N GLY A 114 -22.58 -19.38 -20.57
CA GLY A 114 -23.53 -19.51 -20.52
C GLY A 114 -24.06 -19.72 -19.52
N VAL A 115 -23.84 -19.97 -19.39
CA VAL A 115 -23.80 -20.03 -18.71
C VAL A 115 -23.56 -19.63 -17.77
N HIS A 116 -23.18 -19.62 -17.53
CA HIS A 116 -22.76 -19.26 -16.70
C HIS A 116 -22.83 -18.26 -16.34
N ALA A 117 -23.00 -18.16 -16.98
CA ALA A 117 -22.83 -17.23 -16.81
C ALA A 117 -23.63 -16.79 -16.22
N THR A 118 -23.93 -16.89 -16.39
CA THR A 118 -24.54 -16.55 -15.96
C THR A 118 -24.92 -17.09 -15.28
N ARG A 119 -24.84 -17.49 -15.11
CA ARG A 119 -24.94 -17.99 -14.44
C ARG A 119 -25.38 -17.72 -13.74
#